data_48bffd221887b8c6705e287c82f6e33f
#
_entry.id   48bffd221887b8c6705e287c82f6e33f
#
_cell.length_a   1.000
_cell.length_b   1.000
_cell.length_c   1.000
_cell.angle_alpha   90.00
_cell.angle_beta   90.00
_cell.angle_gamma   90.00
#
_symmetry.space_group_name_H-M   'P 1'
#
loop_
_entity.id
_entity.type
_entity.pdbx_description
1 polymer ?
#
loop_
_entity_poly.entity_id
_entity_poly.type
_entity_poly.pdbx_seq_one_letter_code
_entity_poly.pdbx_strand_id
1 'polypeptide(L)'
;TKPGELFKKTEIKRTYFDLAGMSFFDPQQIGQDIQPNQVDNTVDINWKLVEKGSSQVQLQAGYGGNSFIGTLGLTFNNFSLKNFLKFKDFKPVPQGDGQTFSVQVQAGQYFQNYGVSFTEPWLFGTRPTALSVSLNNSRVRYTDQYGDAQKLNIFSASVGLNRLLNWPDDYFS
;
A
#
# COMPACT_ATOMS: atom_id res chain seq x y z
N THR A 1 -0.31 -7.13 -21.55
CA THR A 1 -0.96 -7.80 -22.70
C THR A 1 -2.38 -7.32 -22.85
N LYS A 2 -2.79 -7.00 -24.06
CA LYS A 2 -4.16 -6.64 -24.37
C LYS A 2 -4.79 -7.71 -25.27
N PRO A 3 -6.05 -8.07 -25.08
CA PRO A 3 -6.74 -8.98 -25.99
C PRO A 3 -6.72 -8.48 -27.44
N GLY A 4 -6.45 -9.37 -28.41
CA GLY A 4 -6.41 -9.05 -29.82
C GLY A 4 -5.07 -8.49 -30.36
N GLU A 5 -4.05 -8.31 -29.50
CA GLU A 5 -2.71 -7.93 -29.91
C GLU A 5 -1.83 -9.15 -30.22
N LEU A 6 -0.76 -8.95 -30.98
CA LEU A 6 0.23 -9.99 -31.25
C LEU A 6 0.88 -10.47 -29.93
N PHE A 7 1.01 -11.80 -29.79
CA PHE A 7 1.67 -12.41 -28.66
C PHE A 7 3.13 -11.96 -28.56
N LYS A 8 3.49 -11.34 -27.43
CA LYS A 8 4.86 -10.92 -27.11
C LYS A 8 5.25 -11.40 -25.72
N LYS A 9 6.32 -12.18 -25.65
CA LYS A 9 6.84 -12.71 -24.38
C LYS A 9 7.26 -11.62 -23.39
N THR A 10 7.71 -10.48 -23.90
CA THR A 10 8.05 -9.29 -23.10
C THR A 10 6.84 -8.68 -22.41
N GLU A 11 5.69 -8.63 -23.09
CA GLU A 11 4.44 -8.10 -22.53
C GLU A 11 3.89 -9.01 -21.42
N ILE A 12 4.09 -10.32 -21.51
CA ILE A 12 3.71 -11.26 -20.45
C ILE A 12 4.56 -11.01 -19.21
N LYS A 13 5.88 -10.87 -19.37
CA LYS A 13 6.77 -10.54 -18.24
C LYS A 13 6.37 -9.23 -17.59
N ARG A 14 6.06 -8.20 -18.38
CA ARG A 14 5.60 -6.92 -17.86
C ARG A 14 4.31 -7.06 -17.05
N THR A 15 3.31 -7.76 -17.61
CA THR A 15 2.06 -8.04 -16.89
C THR A 15 2.30 -8.80 -15.59
N TYR A 16 3.24 -9.76 -15.57
CA TYR A 16 3.62 -10.45 -14.34
C TYR A 16 4.18 -9.47 -13.29
N PHE A 17 5.10 -8.57 -13.67
CA PHE A 17 5.66 -7.59 -12.75
C PHE A 17 4.61 -6.57 -12.28
N ASP A 18 3.70 -6.15 -13.17
CA ASP A 18 2.60 -5.26 -12.81
C ASP A 18 1.68 -5.93 -11.77
N LEU A 19 1.32 -7.21 -11.98
CA LEU A 19 0.51 -7.99 -11.04
C LEU A 19 1.24 -8.23 -9.70
N ALA A 20 2.53 -8.57 -9.74
CA ALA A 20 3.36 -8.78 -8.57
C ALA A 20 3.57 -7.48 -7.76
N GLY A 21 3.57 -6.34 -8.42
CA GLY A 21 3.63 -5.01 -7.80
C GLY A 21 2.32 -4.60 -7.11
N MET A 22 1.21 -5.25 -7.43
CA MET A 22 -0.07 -5.01 -6.75
C MET A 22 -0.05 -5.62 -5.34
N SER A 23 -0.26 -4.79 -4.32
CA SER A 23 -0.12 -5.18 -2.91
C SER A 23 -1.14 -6.21 -2.43
N PHE A 24 -2.19 -6.47 -3.20
CA PHE A 24 -3.29 -7.38 -2.85
C PHE A 24 -3.21 -8.78 -3.49
N PHE A 25 -2.25 -9.02 -4.39
CA PHE A 25 -1.94 -10.37 -4.86
C PHE A 25 -0.69 -10.94 -4.19
N ASP A 26 -0.66 -12.26 -4.02
CA ASP A 26 0.53 -12.96 -3.53
C ASP A 26 1.50 -13.17 -4.70
N PRO A 27 2.66 -12.47 -4.73
CA PRO A 27 3.60 -12.58 -5.84
C PRO A 27 4.19 -13.97 -6.00
N GLN A 28 4.18 -14.80 -4.95
CA GLN A 28 4.70 -16.18 -5.00
C GLN A 28 3.69 -17.16 -5.61
N GLN A 29 2.43 -16.78 -5.71
CA GLN A 29 1.34 -17.62 -6.21
C GLN A 29 0.73 -17.11 -7.52
N ILE A 30 1.42 -16.18 -8.20
CA ILE A 30 1.03 -15.73 -9.53
C ILE A 30 1.43 -16.80 -10.54
N GLY A 31 0.44 -17.50 -11.10
CA GLY A 31 0.59 -18.48 -12.15
C GLY A 31 0.14 -17.96 -13.50
N GLN A 32 0.74 -18.44 -14.58
CA GLN A 32 0.30 -18.20 -15.93
C GLN A 32 0.14 -19.53 -16.68
N ASP A 33 -0.96 -19.68 -17.39
CA ASP A 33 -1.23 -20.81 -18.26
C ASP A 33 -1.41 -20.30 -19.69
N ILE A 34 -0.51 -20.70 -20.58
CA ILE A 34 -0.44 -20.22 -21.97
C ILE A 34 -0.82 -21.37 -22.88
N GLN A 35 -1.98 -21.27 -23.52
CA GLN A 35 -2.51 -22.31 -24.40
C GLN A 35 -2.57 -21.82 -25.84
N PRO A 36 -1.68 -22.31 -26.73
CA PRO A 36 -1.74 -21.98 -28.15
C PRO A 36 -2.90 -22.72 -28.83
N ASN A 37 -3.75 -21.99 -29.53
CA ASN A 37 -4.80 -22.54 -30.38
C ASN A 37 -4.32 -22.51 -31.84
N GLN A 38 -4.00 -23.68 -32.37
CA GLN A 38 -3.47 -23.83 -33.73
C GLN A 38 -4.56 -23.65 -34.82
N VAL A 39 -5.84 -23.78 -34.45
CA VAL A 39 -6.94 -23.65 -35.42
C VAL A 39 -7.16 -22.19 -35.77
N ASP A 40 -7.13 -21.31 -34.80
CA ASP A 40 -7.41 -19.87 -34.97
C ASP A 40 -6.13 -19.03 -34.97
N ASN A 41 -4.95 -19.65 -34.89
CA ASN A 41 -3.64 -18.98 -34.75
C ASN A 41 -3.63 -17.95 -33.59
N THR A 42 -4.33 -18.28 -32.49
CA THR A 42 -4.42 -17.45 -31.30
C THR A 42 -3.72 -18.10 -30.12
N VAL A 43 -3.48 -17.31 -29.09
CA VAL A 43 -2.90 -17.80 -27.82
C VAL A 43 -3.79 -17.32 -26.67
N ASP A 44 -4.35 -18.26 -25.93
CA ASP A 44 -5.10 -17.97 -24.71
C ASP A 44 -4.16 -17.91 -23.52
N ILE A 45 -4.26 -16.81 -22.77
CA ILE A 45 -3.42 -16.58 -21.59
C ILE A 45 -4.33 -16.50 -20.37
N ASN A 46 -4.27 -17.53 -19.52
CA ASN A 46 -5.01 -17.58 -18.26
C ASN A 46 -4.09 -17.23 -17.09
N TRP A 47 -4.38 -16.16 -16.39
CA TRP A 47 -3.67 -15.77 -15.17
C TRP A 47 -4.36 -16.40 -13.96
N LYS A 48 -3.59 -17.13 -13.16
CA LYS A 48 -4.01 -17.66 -11.87
C LYS A 48 -3.49 -16.73 -10.79
N LEU A 49 -4.40 -16.05 -10.10
CA LEU A 49 -4.07 -15.06 -9.08
C LEU A 49 -4.64 -15.53 -7.74
N VAL A 50 -3.85 -15.41 -6.71
CA VAL A 50 -4.27 -15.66 -5.33
C VAL A 50 -4.24 -14.34 -4.58
N GLU A 51 -5.38 -13.96 -4.01
CA GLU A 51 -5.45 -12.74 -3.21
C GLU A 51 -4.71 -12.92 -1.88
N LYS A 52 -3.89 -11.96 -1.55
CA LYS A 52 -3.21 -11.87 -0.27
C LYS A 52 -4.19 -11.33 0.78
N GLY A 53 -4.02 -11.74 2.04
CA GLY A 53 -4.82 -11.19 3.14
C GLY A 53 -4.83 -9.67 3.12
N SER A 54 -6.04 -9.10 3.01
CA SER A 54 -6.23 -7.67 2.75
C SER A 54 -5.98 -6.77 3.97
N SER A 55 -5.77 -7.35 5.15
CA SER A 55 -5.59 -6.58 6.39
C SER A 55 -4.48 -7.17 7.23
N GLN A 56 -3.66 -6.31 7.80
CA GLN A 56 -2.55 -6.67 8.68
C GLN A 56 -2.70 -5.93 10.00
N VAL A 57 -2.50 -6.65 11.09
CA VAL A 57 -2.40 -6.10 12.44
C VAL A 57 -0.97 -6.28 12.92
N GLN A 58 -0.33 -5.20 13.29
CA GLN A 58 1.01 -5.18 13.84
C GLN A 58 0.95 -4.75 15.29
N LEU A 59 1.45 -5.60 16.17
CA LEU A 59 1.58 -5.29 17.61
C LEU A 59 3.05 -5.46 17.98
N GLN A 60 3.64 -4.41 18.53
CA GLN A 60 5.02 -4.42 18.99
C GLN A 60 5.08 -3.81 20.39
N ALA A 61 5.94 -4.36 21.23
CA ALA A 61 6.27 -3.80 22.54
C ALA A 61 7.77 -3.89 22.74
N GLY A 62 8.34 -2.85 23.29
CA GLY A 62 9.76 -2.77 23.58
C GLY A 62 10.02 -2.03 24.90
N TYR A 63 11.18 -2.31 25.49
CA TYR A 63 11.70 -1.58 26.64
C TYR A 63 13.04 -0.99 26.29
N GLY A 64 13.18 0.32 26.47
CA GLY A 64 14.43 1.03 26.21
C GLY A 64 14.40 2.44 26.81
N GLY A 65 15.56 3.00 27.13
CA GLY A 65 15.66 4.34 27.72
C GLY A 65 14.85 4.50 29.01
N ASN A 66 14.76 3.46 29.82
CA ASN A 66 14.00 3.41 31.09
C ASN A 66 12.48 3.57 30.92
N SER A 67 11.96 3.27 29.72
CA SER A 67 10.51 3.32 29.47
C SER A 67 10.03 2.18 28.57
N PHE A 68 8.73 1.84 28.69
CA PHE A 68 8.05 0.96 27.75
C PHE A 68 7.51 1.76 26.57
N ILE A 69 7.61 1.17 25.37
CA ILE A 69 7.02 1.69 24.15
C ILE A 69 6.18 0.56 23.53
N GLY A 70 4.92 0.84 23.28
CA GLY A 70 4.00 -0.02 22.55
C GLY A 70 3.63 0.59 21.20
N THR A 71 3.55 -0.23 20.17
CA THR A 71 3.10 0.17 18.84
C THR A 71 1.97 -0.74 18.38
N LEU A 72 0.87 -0.15 17.94
CA LEU A 72 -0.22 -0.81 17.27
C LEU A 72 -0.35 -0.24 15.86
N GLY A 73 -0.23 -1.10 14.85
CA GLY A 73 -0.44 -0.76 13.45
C GLY A 73 -1.59 -1.57 12.85
N LEU A 74 -2.45 -0.90 12.09
CA LEU A 74 -3.50 -1.52 11.29
C LEU A 74 -3.29 -1.08 9.84
N THR A 75 -3.13 -2.05 8.94
CA THR A 75 -2.98 -1.79 7.51
C THR A 75 -4.03 -2.56 6.75
N PHE A 76 -4.78 -1.86 5.92
CA PHE A 76 -5.79 -2.39 5.04
C PHE A 76 -5.28 -2.26 3.60
N ASN A 77 -4.85 -3.37 3.02
CA ASN A 77 -4.54 -3.47 1.60
C ASN A 77 -5.86 -3.71 0.84
N ASN A 78 -5.98 -3.30 -0.38
CA ASN A 78 -7.22 -3.37 -1.15
C ASN A 78 -8.39 -2.55 -0.55
N PHE A 79 -8.08 -1.44 0.12
CA PHE A 79 -9.07 -0.51 0.64
C PHE A 79 -9.83 0.19 -0.51
N SER A 80 -11.08 0.58 -0.27
CA SER A 80 -11.90 1.36 -1.19
C SER A 80 -12.47 2.59 -0.51
N LEU A 81 -11.93 3.75 -0.81
CA LEU A 81 -12.44 5.03 -0.31
C LEU A 81 -13.86 5.31 -0.82
N LYS A 82 -14.18 4.88 -2.07
CA LYS A 82 -15.52 5.03 -2.65
C LYS A 82 -16.56 4.24 -1.89
N ASN A 83 -16.23 3.00 -1.50
CA ASN A 83 -17.14 2.13 -0.75
C ASN A 83 -17.24 2.56 0.72
N PHE A 84 -16.20 3.15 1.27
CA PHE A 84 -16.21 3.75 2.62
C PHE A 84 -17.26 4.87 2.74
N LEU A 85 -17.46 5.65 1.68
CA LEU A 85 -18.43 6.74 1.65
C LEU A 85 -19.88 6.27 1.35
N LYS A 86 -20.08 4.99 0.97
CA LYS A 86 -21.39 4.41 0.72
C LYS A 86 -21.95 3.77 1.99
N PHE A 87 -22.68 4.53 2.78
CA PHE A 87 -23.24 4.06 4.06
C PHE A 87 -24.27 2.93 3.93
N LYS A 88 -24.85 2.69 2.74
CA LYS A 88 -25.87 1.63 2.53
C LYS A 88 -25.30 0.21 2.54
N ASP A 89 -24.05 0.03 2.14
CA ASP A 89 -23.38 -1.27 2.02
C ASP A 89 -22.14 -1.34 2.92
N PHE A 90 -22.23 -0.74 4.11
CA PHE A 90 -21.11 -0.64 5.04
C PHE A 90 -20.64 -2.02 5.49
N LYS A 91 -19.51 -2.45 4.93
CA LYS A 91 -18.69 -3.53 5.47
C LYS A 91 -17.66 -2.93 6.42
N PRO A 92 -17.30 -3.61 7.51
CA PRO A 92 -16.37 -3.08 8.51
C PRO A 92 -15.01 -2.66 7.93
N VAL A 93 -14.63 -3.22 6.80
CA VAL A 93 -13.48 -2.79 5.99
C VAL A 93 -13.92 -2.76 4.51
N PRO A 94 -14.17 -1.58 3.94
CA PRO A 94 -14.53 -1.46 2.53
C PRO A 94 -13.32 -1.80 1.65
N GLN A 95 -13.51 -2.74 0.73
CA GLN A 95 -12.49 -3.28 -0.15
C GLN A 95 -12.89 -3.14 -1.62
N GLY A 96 -11.91 -3.23 -2.54
CA GLY A 96 -12.13 -3.40 -3.97
C GLY A 96 -11.42 -2.44 -4.91
N ASP A 97 -10.81 -1.35 -4.41
CA ASP A 97 -10.11 -0.37 -5.26
C ASP A 97 -8.57 -0.50 -5.23
N GLY A 98 -8.03 -1.50 -4.52
CA GLY A 98 -6.58 -1.73 -4.43
C GLY A 98 -5.80 -0.65 -3.68
N GLN A 99 -6.49 0.26 -3.00
CA GLN A 99 -5.88 1.30 -2.18
C GLN A 99 -5.30 0.73 -0.89
N THR A 100 -4.30 1.38 -0.33
CA THR A 100 -3.76 1.02 0.99
C THR A 100 -4.09 2.12 1.99
N PHE A 101 -4.73 1.73 3.08
CA PHE A 101 -5.00 2.61 4.21
C PHE A 101 -4.34 2.05 5.45
N SER A 102 -3.57 2.87 6.19
CA SER A 102 -2.97 2.43 7.45
C SER A 102 -3.11 3.46 8.55
N VAL A 103 -3.25 2.93 9.76
CA VAL A 103 -3.27 3.69 11.00
C VAL A 103 -2.22 3.09 11.93
N GLN A 104 -1.39 3.93 12.51
CA GLN A 104 -0.37 3.54 13.47
C GLN A 104 -0.47 4.40 14.72
N VAL A 105 -0.46 3.73 15.85
CA VAL A 105 -0.38 4.37 17.16
C VAL A 105 0.81 3.83 17.91
N GLN A 106 1.69 4.71 18.34
CA GLN A 106 2.81 4.38 19.19
C GLN A 106 2.69 5.16 20.49
N ALA A 107 2.77 4.48 21.60
CA ALA A 107 2.63 5.09 22.91
C ALA A 107 3.75 4.63 23.86
N GLY A 108 4.38 5.58 24.50
CA GLY A 108 5.38 5.41 25.53
C GLY A 108 5.24 6.49 26.59
N GLN A 109 6.04 6.39 27.62
CA GLN A 109 5.99 7.34 28.74
C GLN A 109 6.33 8.77 28.30
N TYR A 110 7.33 8.91 27.43
CA TYR A 110 7.85 10.21 26.98
C TYR A 110 7.50 10.55 25.55
N PHE A 111 6.98 9.58 24.81
CA PHE A 111 6.73 9.71 23.39
C PHE A 111 5.37 9.11 23.01
N GLN A 112 4.61 9.83 22.22
CA GLN A 112 3.37 9.36 21.60
C GLN A 112 3.36 9.78 20.15
N ASN A 113 3.03 8.85 19.25
CA ASN A 113 2.90 9.13 17.83
C ASN A 113 1.61 8.54 17.29
N TYR A 114 0.90 9.33 16.52
CA TYR A 114 -0.32 8.95 15.83
C TYR A 114 -0.12 9.21 14.34
N GLY A 115 -0.16 8.16 13.54
CA GLY A 115 0.02 8.23 12.10
C GLY A 115 -1.18 7.68 11.35
N VAL A 116 -1.54 8.35 10.26
CA VAL A 116 -2.51 7.87 9.27
C VAL A 116 -1.89 8.03 7.91
N SER A 117 -1.94 6.99 7.08
CA SER A 117 -1.51 7.08 5.69
C SER A 117 -2.50 6.44 4.73
N PHE A 118 -2.58 7.00 3.55
CA PHE A 118 -3.40 6.53 2.45
C PHE A 118 -2.58 6.54 1.17
N THR A 119 -2.66 5.45 0.40
CA THR A 119 -1.99 5.32 -0.90
C THR A 119 -2.97 4.84 -1.96
N GLU A 120 -3.09 5.63 -3.04
CA GLU A 120 -3.78 5.28 -4.27
C GLU A 120 -2.74 4.86 -5.32
N PRO A 121 -2.62 3.57 -5.67
CA PRO A 121 -1.58 3.12 -6.61
C PRO A 121 -1.85 3.47 -8.08
N TRP A 122 -3.11 3.76 -8.45
CA TRP A 122 -3.54 3.97 -9.83
C TRP A 122 -4.33 5.26 -10.02
N LEU A 123 -3.77 6.38 -9.60
CA LEU A 123 -4.47 7.68 -9.57
C LEU A 123 -5.14 8.08 -10.90
N PHE A 124 -4.53 7.73 -12.04
CA PHE A 124 -5.04 8.09 -13.38
C PHE A 124 -5.53 6.87 -14.18
N GLY A 125 -5.58 5.67 -13.60
CA GLY A 125 -6.16 4.46 -14.20
C GLY A 125 -5.42 3.84 -15.39
N THR A 126 -4.60 4.58 -16.10
CA THR A 126 -3.92 4.12 -17.33
C THR A 126 -2.44 3.79 -17.15
N ARG A 127 -1.79 4.37 -16.15
CA ARG A 127 -0.38 4.15 -15.83
C ARG A 127 -0.21 4.05 -14.33
N PRO A 128 0.72 3.21 -13.84
CA PRO A 128 1.01 3.15 -12.42
C PRO A 128 1.56 4.51 -11.96
N THR A 129 0.68 5.27 -11.36
CA THR A 129 0.97 6.57 -10.74
C THR A 129 0.42 6.51 -9.33
N ALA A 130 1.29 6.31 -8.35
CA ALA A 130 0.89 6.21 -6.97
C ALA A 130 0.88 7.58 -6.30
N LEU A 131 -0.24 7.92 -5.66
CA LEU A 131 -0.39 9.06 -4.77
C LEU A 131 -0.38 8.55 -3.34
N SER A 132 0.52 9.07 -2.51
CA SER A 132 0.58 8.78 -1.09
C SER A 132 0.35 10.05 -0.28
N VAL A 133 -0.52 9.97 0.71
CA VAL A 133 -0.78 11.05 1.66
C VAL A 133 -0.57 10.50 3.06
N SER A 134 0.21 11.19 3.89
CA SER A 134 0.35 10.81 5.29
C SER A 134 0.26 12.01 6.23
N LEU A 135 -0.35 11.76 7.38
CA LEU A 135 -0.49 12.70 8.47
C LEU A 135 0.06 12.06 9.74
N ASN A 136 0.92 12.78 10.44
CA ASN A 136 1.50 12.32 11.70
C ASN A 136 1.39 13.41 12.76
N ASN A 137 1.09 13.00 13.99
CA ASN A 137 1.15 13.85 15.17
C ASN A 137 2.01 13.18 16.23
N SER A 138 3.15 13.78 16.52
CA SER A 138 4.10 13.30 17.54
C SER A 138 4.07 14.22 18.75
N ARG A 139 3.98 13.63 19.92
CA ARG A 139 4.06 14.33 21.21
C ARG A 139 5.23 13.78 21.99
N VAL A 140 6.16 14.67 22.33
CA VAL A 140 7.34 14.36 23.11
C VAL A 140 7.27 15.10 24.45
N ARG A 141 7.51 14.39 25.53
CA ARG A 141 7.65 14.97 26.88
C ARG A 141 9.13 14.89 27.26
N TYR A 142 9.68 16.00 27.68
CA TYR A 142 11.05 16.07 28.18
C TYR A 142 11.14 17.02 29.37
N THR A 143 12.17 16.86 30.16
CA THR A 143 12.47 17.76 31.26
C THR A 143 13.57 18.69 30.80
N ASP A 144 13.39 19.99 31.00
CA ASP A 144 14.41 20.97 30.65
C ASP A 144 15.54 21.00 31.65
N GLN A 145 16.55 21.82 31.41
CA GLN A 145 17.72 21.95 32.26
C GLN A 145 17.41 22.52 33.66
N TYR A 146 16.22 23.09 33.85
CA TYR A 146 15.77 23.64 35.13
C TYR A 146 14.89 22.66 35.90
N GLY A 147 14.61 21.47 35.33
CA GLY A 147 13.77 20.45 35.95
C GLY A 147 12.29 20.58 35.60
N ASP A 148 11.90 21.53 34.76
CA ASP A 148 10.52 21.74 34.37
C ASP A 148 10.08 20.77 33.26
N ALA A 149 8.89 20.18 33.43
CA ALA A 149 8.32 19.27 32.44
C ALA A 149 7.78 20.03 31.22
N GLN A 150 8.41 19.81 30.07
CA GLN A 150 8.05 20.43 28.79
C GLN A 150 7.34 19.43 27.87
N LYS A 151 6.51 19.94 26.97
CA LYS A 151 5.79 19.15 25.95
C LYS A 151 6.01 19.76 24.57
N LEU A 152 6.48 18.95 23.65
CA LEU A 152 6.61 19.31 22.25
C LEU A 152 5.55 18.52 21.45
N ASN A 153 4.73 19.22 20.69
CA ASN A 153 3.78 18.63 19.76
C ASN A 153 4.14 18.99 18.34
N ILE A 154 4.42 17.98 17.52
CA ILE A 154 4.83 18.11 16.13
C ILE A 154 3.76 17.50 15.25
N PHE A 155 3.14 18.31 14.41
CA PHE A 155 2.25 17.86 13.37
C PHE A 155 2.97 17.90 12.03
N SER A 156 2.95 16.79 11.29
CA SER A 156 3.52 16.69 9.95
C SER A 156 2.50 16.11 8.97
N ALA A 157 2.48 16.70 7.79
CA ALA A 157 1.71 16.21 6.65
C ALA A 157 2.66 16.04 5.47
N SER A 158 2.55 14.93 4.76
CA SER A 158 3.32 14.71 3.55
C SER A 158 2.44 14.19 2.42
N VAL A 159 2.76 14.61 1.19
CA VAL A 159 2.15 14.15 -0.03
C VAL A 159 3.27 13.71 -0.96
N GLY A 160 3.18 12.47 -1.45
CA GLY A 160 4.13 11.90 -2.40
C GLY A 160 3.43 11.47 -3.67
N LEU A 161 4.04 11.74 -4.81
CA LEU A 161 3.61 11.25 -6.11
C LEU A 161 4.75 10.44 -6.72
N ASN A 162 4.48 9.18 -7.01
CA ASN A 162 5.43 8.28 -7.67
C ASN A 162 4.85 7.82 -9.01
N ARG A 163 5.61 8.02 -10.11
CA ARG A 163 5.19 7.66 -11.46
C ARG A 163 6.33 7.05 -12.23
N LEU A 164 6.09 5.89 -12.86
CA LEU A 164 7.03 5.31 -13.80
C LEU A 164 7.23 6.22 -15.02
N LEU A 165 8.49 6.57 -15.29
CA LEU A 165 8.87 7.38 -16.44
C LEU A 165 9.04 6.48 -17.66
N ASN A 166 8.71 6.99 -18.85
CA ASN A 166 8.87 6.27 -20.10
C ASN A 166 10.19 6.59 -20.82
N TRP A 167 11.00 7.48 -20.26
CA TRP A 167 12.25 7.91 -20.85
C TRP A 167 13.31 8.07 -19.74
N PRO A 168 14.55 7.59 -19.93
CA PRO A 168 15.09 6.94 -21.12
C PRO A 168 14.63 5.51 -21.34
N ASP A 169 14.09 4.83 -20.32
CA ASP A 169 13.50 3.50 -20.35
C ASP A 169 12.47 3.33 -19.23
N ASP A 170 11.75 2.20 -19.21
CA ASP A 170 10.67 1.92 -18.25
C ASP A 170 11.18 1.57 -16.81
N TYR A 171 12.47 1.73 -16.52
CA TYR A 171 13.08 1.38 -15.22
C TYR A 171 13.23 2.57 -14.27
N PHE A 172 13.00 3.80 -14.74
CA PHE A 172 13.08 5.00 -13.89
C PHE A 172 11.72 5.42 -13.33
N SER A 173 11.71 5.85 -12.06
CA SER A 173 10.55 6.37 -11.34
C SER A 173 10.86 7.69 -10.63
#